data_b3ca02eccb29aee04781c87a4d1f4ae1
#
_entry.id   b3ca02eccb29aee04781c87a4d1f4ae1
#
_cell.length_a   1.000
_cell.length_b   1.000
_cell.length_c   1.000
_cell.angle_alpha   90.00
_cell.angle_beta   90.00
_cell.angle_gamma   90.00
#
_symmetry.space_group_name_H-M   'P 1'
#
loop_
_entity.id
_entity.type
_entity.pdbx_description
1 polymer ?
#
loop_
_entity_poly.entity_id
_entity_poly.type
_entity_poly.pdbx_seq_one_letter_code
_entity_poly.pdbx_strand_id
1 'polypeptide(L)'
;MKIVIANGGNNASYIIEMFKNRQNDLVVINSDRAKADEIVKKEHVPVYVGTPFRQYVLEEAGVKGADVFVSLCEKDTDNYAACTLAKKMFEVKKVICLVNNPRNVDLFKKLGIDSVISGSYLLAQSIQSESSMESLIKTLSLDNNKVNVIEAVVLSRYKIANQRIMDIDFPKYASIAAIYRNFQILIPNGQIVLKPKDVLMIVTAPENHKRILSFLQEVKEEVQNAKSAVKEATNEVKEKVASVGTKSVARVKAVKAASKVAESPSPTPKLAKTKKRVKNEQQKDNQ
;
A
#
# COMPACT_ATOMS: atom_id res chain seq x y z
N MET A 1 9.16 1.52 32.96
CA MET A 1 9.78 2.26 31.83
C MET A 1 9.04 3.58 31.67
N LYS A 2 9.76 4.73 31.61
CA LYS A 2 9.13 6.03 31.40
C LYS A 2 8.99 6.36 29.94
N ILE A 3 7.76 6.56 29.48
CA ILE A 3 7.43 6.82 28.07
C ILE A 3 6.71 8.16 27.96
N VAL A 4 7.20 9.03 27.11
CA VAL A 4 6.58 10.31 26.82
C VAL A 4 5.99 10.28 25.42
N ILE A 5 4.72 10.67 25.29
CA ILE A 5 4.00 10.72 24.01
C ILE A 5 3.64 12.18 23.71
N ALA A 6 4.10 12.68 22.58
CA ALA A 6 3.90 14.08 22.17
C ALA A 6 2.90 14.18 21.04
N ASN A 7 1.77 14.83 21.27
CA ASN A 7 0.63 15.01 20.35
C ASN A 7 -0.02 13.68 19.91
N GLY A 8 -0.59 13.61 18.71
CA GLY A 8 -1.03 12.38 18.04
C GLY A 8 -2.54 12.12 18.02
N GLY A 9 -3.35 12.95 18.66
CA GLY A 9 -4.81 12.77 18.61
C GLY A 9 -5.24 11.32 18.91
N ASN A 10 -6.04 10.72 18.04
CA ASN A 10 -6.52 9.34 18.19
C ASN A 10 -5.36 8.31 18.20
N ASN A 11 -4.27 8.55 17.49
CA ASN A 11 -3.12 7.65 17.48
C ASN A 11 -2.45 7.59 18.86
N ALA A 12 -2.43 8.70 19.61
CA ALA A 12 -1.92 8.73 20.97
C ALA A 12 -2.73 7.82 21.89
N SER A 13 -4.06 7.86 21.83
CA SER A 13 -4.94 7.00 22.64
C SER A 13 -4.65 5.52 22.43
N TYR A 14 -4.50 5.06 21.18
CA TYR A 14 -4.14 3.67 20.91
C TYR A 14 -2.76 3.28 21.46
N ILE A 15 -1.78 4.18 21.32
CA ILE A 15 -0.43 3.94 21.87
C ILE A 15 -0.49 3.89 23.42
N ILE A 16 -1.23 4.80 24.05
CA ILE A 16 -1.43 4.81 25.49
C ILE A 16 -2.05 3.48 25.94
N GLU A 17 -3.12 3.04 25.31
CA GLU A 17 -3.79 1.77 25.61
C GLU A 17 -2.83 0.57 25.50
N MET A 18 -1.99 0.51 24.48
CA MET A 18 -1.01 -0.56 24.30
C MET A 18 0.08 -0.60 25.40
N PHE A 19 0.45 0.55 25.93
CA PHE A 19 1.54 0.65 26.93
C PHE A 19 1.04 0.72 28.36
N LYS A 20 -0.18 1.15 28.61
CA LYS A 20 -0.78 1.33 29.94
C LYS A 20 -0.77 0.05 30.80
N ASN A 21 -0.98 -1.11 30.19
CA ASN A 21 -1.07 -2.40 30.88
C ASN A 21 0.28 -3.03 31.25
N ARG A 22 1.41 -2.38 30.94
CA ARG A 22 2.76 -2.95 31.10
C ARG A 22 3.57 -2.36 32.26
N GLN A 23 2.93 -1.80 33.28
CA GLN A 23 3.60 -1.09 34.41
C GLN A 23 4.57 0.02 33.91
N ASN A 24 4.19 0.73 32.86
CA ASN A 24 4.94 1.86 32.36
C ASN A 24 4.46 3.16 33.01
N ASP A 25 5.40 4.06 33.24
CA ASP A 25 5.13 5.45 33.62
C ASP A 25 4.90 6.24 32.33
N LEU A 26 3.63 6.58 32.05
CA LEU A 26 3.23 7.27 30.83
C LEU A 26 2.98 8.73 31.10
N VAL A 27 3.56 9.59 30.27
CA VAL A 27 3.33 11.04 30.27
C VAL A 27 2.93 11.46 28.87
N VAL A 28 1.90 12.28 28.77
CA VAL A 28 1.44 12.82 27.47
C VAL A 28 1.64 14.33 27.44
N ILE A 29 2.09 14.84 26.31
CA ILE A 29 2.16 16.27 26.01
C ILE A 29 1.24 16.51 24.81
N ASN A 30 0.29 17.44 24.91
CA ASN A 30 -0.59 17.78 23.80
C ASN A 30 -0.75 19.29 23.66
N SER A 31 -0.57 19.78 22.45
CA SER A 31 -0.74 21.21 22.15
C SER A 31 -2.20 21.67 22.11
N ASP A 32 -3.13 20.73 21.93
CA ASP A 32 -4.57 20.97 21.90
C ASP A 32 -5.17 20.63 23.28
N ARG A 33 -5.69 21.66 23.96
CA ARG A 33 -6.28 21.52 25.30
C ARG A 33 -7.50 20.59 25.31
N ALA A 34 -8.35 20.67 24.28
CA ALA A 34 -9.55 19.83 24.22
C ALA A 34 -9.19 18.33 24.12
N LYS A 35 -8.20 18.01 23.27
CA LYS A 35 -7.67 16.64 23.13
C LYS A 35 -6.96 16.19 24.43
N ALA A 36 -6.23 17.09 25.09
CA ALA A 36 -5.61 16.79 26.37
C ALA A 36 -6.63 16.40 27.43
N ASP A 37 -7.70 17.20 27.57
CA ASP A 37 -8.80 16.94 28.50
C ASP A 37 -9.53 15.61 28.18
N GLU A 38 -9.70 15.27 26.91
CA GLU A 38 -10.26 13.98 26.47
C GLU A 38 -9.37 12.81 26.88
N ILE A 39 -8.06 12.91 26.64
CA ILE A 39 -7.08 11.87 27.02
C ILE A 39 -7.07 11.66 28.54
N VAL A 40 -7.08 12.73 29.32
CA VAL A 40 -7.15 12.62 30.79
C VAL A 40 -8.38 11.86 31.24
N LYS A 41 -9.55 12.20 30.69
CA LYS A 41 -10.83 11.58 31.04
C LYS A 41 -10.90 10.10 30.64
N LYS A 42 -10.38 9.77 29.47
CA LYS A 42 -10.48 8.43 28.92
C LYS A 42 -9.38 7.49 29.41
N GLU A 43 -8.16 7.99 29.42
CA GLU A 43 -6.98 7.14 29.63
C GLU A 43 -6.44 7.22 31.06
N HIS A 44 -6.81 8.23 31.86
CA HIS A 44 -6.36 8.43 33.23
C HIS A 44 -4.82 8.47 33.35
N VAL A 45 -4.15 9.15 32.43
CA VAL A 45 -2.71 9.38 32.41
C VAL A 45 -2.41 10.86 32.57
N PRO A 46 -1.25 11.26 33.14
CA PRO A 46 -0.84 12.66 33.19
C PRO A 46 -0.71 13.28 31.80
N VAL A 47 -1.34 14.43 31.60
CA VAL A 47 -1.26 15.17 30.32
C VAL A 47 -0.83 16.60 30.60
N TYR A 48 0.22 17.04 29.93
CA TYR A 48 0.73 18.40 29.95
C TYR A 48 0.27 19.14 28.69
N VAL A 49 -0.34 20.31 28.85
CA VAL A 49 -0.83 21.09 27.73
C VAL A 49 0.28 22.01 27.24
N GLY A 50 0.74 21.82 26.01
CA GLY A 50 1.78 22.65 25.42
C GLY A 50 2.38 22.08 24.15
N THR A 51 3.21 22.89 23.51
CA THR A 51 3.87 22.54 22.25
C THR A 51 5.10 21.69 22.51
N PRO A 52 5.20 20.43 22.02
CA PRO A 52 6.23 19.47 22.45
C PRO A 52 7.64 19.75 21.91
N PHE A 53 7.81 20.75 21.04
CA PHE A 53 9.13 21.24 20.63
C PHE A 53 9.51 22.57 21.31
N ARG A 54 8.91 22.88 22.48
CA ARG A 54 9.31 23.96 23.36
C ARG A 54 9.99 23.39 24.59
N GLN A 55 11.19 23.89 24.89
CA GLN A 55 12.04 23.37 25.97
C GLN A 55 11.30 23.36 27.33
N TYR A 56 10.67 24.49 27.70
CA TYR A 56 9.98 24.62 28.99
C TYR A 56 8.84 23.61 29.15
N VAL A 57 8.13 23.23 28.06
CA VAL A 57 7.06 22.22 28.08
C VAL A 57 7.63 20.82 28.35
N LEU A 58 8.76 20.49 27.76
CA LEU A 58 9.43 19.21 28.00
C LEU A 58 9.98 19.13 29.43
N GLU A 59 10.45 20.26 29.96
CA GLU A 59 10.94 20.36 31.33
C GLU A 59 9.81 20.19 32.36
N GLU A 60 8.70 20.91 32.15
CA GLU A 60 7.48 20.81 32.98
C GLU A 60 6.90 19.39 32.98
N ALA A 61 6.86 18.74 31.80
CA ALA A 61 6.43 17.35 31.64
C ALA A 61 7.46 16.33 32.21
N GLY A 62 8.58 16.80 32.72
CA GLY A 62 9.61 15.95 33.31
C GLY A 62 10.22 14.94 32.32
N VAL A 63 10.46 15.33 31.07
CA VAL A 63 10.95 14.45 30.02
C VAL A 63 12.37 13.96 30.28
N LYS A 64 13.15 14.65 31.10
CA LYS A 64 14.55 14.33 31.38
C LYS A 64 14.76 12.87 31.80
N GLY A 65 15.66 12.18 31.11
CA GLY A 65 16.02 10.79 31.36
C GLY A 65 14.93 9.77 31.05
N ALA A 66 13.88 10.15 30.32
CA ALA A 66 12.86 9.20 29.89
C ALA A 66 13.48 8.09 29.03
N ASP A 67 12.89 6.89 29.11
CA ASP A 67 13.36 5.75 28.33
C ASP A 67 12.99 5.89 26.86
N VAL A 68 11.77 6.39 26.59
CA VAL A 68 11.26 6.57 25.22
C VAL A 68 10.49 7.87 25.10
N PHE A 69 10.74 8.60 24.02
CA PHE A 69 9.95 9.75 23.60
C PHE A 69 9.39 9.49 22.21
N VAL A 70 8.07 9.57 22.07
CA VAL A 70 7.34 9.35 20.79
C VAL A 70 6.74 10.66 20.33
N SER A 71 7.15 11.16 19.17
CA SER A 71 6.58 12.38 18.58
C SER A 71 5.61 12.07 17.46
N LEU A 72 4.36 12.54 17.62
CA LEU A 72 3.22 12.31 16.75
C LEU A 72 2.58 13.63 16.27
N CYS A 73 3.38 14.68 16.11
CA CYS A 73 2.90 15.96 15.60
C CYS A 73 2.44 15.85 14.14
N GLU A 74 1.61 16.79 13.69
CA GLU A 74 1.09 16.79 12.33
C GLU A 74 2.17 17.10 11.28
N LYS A 75 3.16 17.95 11.64
CA LYS A 75 4.24 18.33 10.72
C LYS A 75 5.52 17.54 11.02
N ASP A 76 6.16 17.05 9.97
CA ASP A 76 7.42 16.30 10.08
C ASP A 76 8.53 17.14 10.72
N THR A 77 8.57 18.45 10.44
CA THR A 77 9.54 19.40 11.04
C THR A 77 9.36 19.50 12.55
N ASP A 78 8.13 19.52 13.04
CA ASP A 78 7.80 19.62 14.45
C ASP A 78 8.18 18.32 15.19
N ASN A 79 7.94 17.17 14.54
CA ASN A 79 8.37 15.86 15.02
C ASN A 79 9.89 15.77 15.13
N TYR A 80 10.60 16.23 14.11
CA TYR A 80 12.06 16.27 14.14
C TYR A 80 12.59 17.19 15.25
N ALA A 81 12.02 18.38 15.40
CA ALA A 81 12.42 19.35 16.43
C ALA A 81 12.19 18.79 17.83
N ALA A 82 11.00 18.22 18.10
CA ALA A 82 10.66 17.63 19.40
C ALA A 82 11.59 16.46 19.74
N CYS A 83 11.82 15.53 18.83
CA CYS A 83 12.71 14.39 19.02
C CYS A 83 14.17 14.83 19.25
N THR A 84 14.64 15.81 18.48
CA THR A 84 16.02 16.35 18.62
C THR A 84 16.21 17.02 19.97
N LEU A 85 15.22 17.81 20.40
CA LEU A 85 15.26 18.49 21.69
C LEU A 85 15.24 17.46 22.82
N ALA A 86 14.32 16.49 22.80
CA ALA A 86 14.21 15.42 23.77
C ALA A 86 15.53 14.62 23.90
N LYS A 87 16.15 14.29 22.78
CA LYS A 87 17.39 13.51 22.77
C LYS A 87 18.59 14.30 23.24
N LYS A 88 18.80 15.52 22.72
CA LYS A 88 20.03 16.28 22.95
C LYS A 88 20.04 17.06 24.27
N MET A 89 18.88 17.57 24.70
CA MET A 89 18.80 18.41 25.91
C MET A 89 18.24 17.66 27.12
N PHE A 90 17.39 16.66 26.90
CA PHE A 90 16.75 15.93 27.98
C PHE A 90 17.26 14.50 28.14
N GLU A 91 18.28 14.11 27.42
CA GLU A 91 18.97 12.82 27.57
C GLU A 91 18.03 11.61 27.46
N VAL A 92 17.00 11.71 26.62
CA VAL A 92 16.09 10.60 26.38
C VAL A 92 16.82 9.47 25.67
N LYS A 93 16.70 8.24 26.18
CA LYS A 93 17.45 7.08 25.69
C LYS A 93 17.08 6.70 24.26
N LYS A 94 15.80 6.77 23.90
CA LYS A 94 15.32 6.43 22.56
C LYS A 94 14.23 7.39 22.11
N VAL A 95 14.40 7.97 20.92
CA VAL A 95 13.39 8.84 20.31
C VAL A 95 12.77 8.18 19.09
N ILE A 96 11.44 8.24 18.99
CA ILE A 96 10.66 7.70 17.89
C ILE A 96 9.90 8.84 17.22
N CYS A 97 10.13 9.04 15.94
CA CYS A 97 9.57 10.12 15.14
C CYS A 97 8.60 9.57 14.10
N LEU A 98 7.34 9.99 14.16
CA LEU A 98 6.40 9.75 13.08
C LEU A 98 6.63 10.76 11.95
N VAL A 99 6.58 10.32 10.70
CA VAL A 99 6.65 11.20 9.53
C VAL A 99 5.52 10.89 8.56
N ASN A 100 4.98 11.94 7.96
CA ASN A 100 3.95 11.85 6.93
C ASN A 100 4.57 11.59 5.55
N ASN A 101 5.71 12.25 5.25
CA ASN A 101 6.42 12.03 4.00
C ASN A 101 7.45 10.91 4.14
N PRO A 102 7.27 9.77 3.44
CA PRO A 102 8.21 8.65 3.51
C PRO A 102 9.66 9.00 3.14
N ARG A 103 9.87 10.03 2.31
CA ARG A 103 11.21 10.49 1.92
C ARG A 103 12.02 11.07 3.09
N ASN A 104 11.34 11.51 4.14
CA ASN A 104 11.99 12.05 5.34
C ASN A 104 12.53 10.94 6.27
N VAL A 105 12.18 9.68 6.07
CA VAL A 105 12.62 8.56 6.92
C VAL A 105 14.14 8.46 6.95
N ASP A 106 14.77 8.34 5.77
CA ASP A 106 16.23 8.19 5.69
C ASP A 106 16.97 9.47 6.11
N LEU A 107 16.41 10.63 5.78
CA LEU A 107 16.97 11.91 6.18
C LEU A 107 17.01 12.04 7.70
N PHE A 108 15.91 11.81 8.39
CA PHE A 108 15.85 12.00 9.84
C PHE A 108 16.68 10.94 10.60
N LYS A 109 16.78 9.71 10.09
CA LYS A 109 17.71 8.71 10.61
C LYS A 109 19.17 9.20 10.50
N LYS A 110 19.57 9.73 9.34
CA LYS A 110 20.91 10.31 9.15
C LYS A 110 21.18 11.51 10.05
N LEU A 111 20.15 12.28 10.38
CA LEU A 111 20.23 13.41 11.31
C LEU A 111 20.19 12.99 12.79
N GLY A 112 20.21 11.69 13.09
CA GLY A 112 20.43 11.15 14.42
C GLY A 112 19.16 10.78 15.20
N ILE A 113 18.00 10.69 14.56
CA ILE A 113 16.79 10.13 15.17
C ILE A 113 16.89 8.60 15.19
N ASP A 114 16.64 7.99 16.36
CA ASP A 114 16.86 6.55 16.55
C ASP A 114 15.88 5.69 15.75
N SER A 115 14.61 6.10 15.72
CA SER A 115 13.56 5.39 14.97
C SER A 115 12.66 6.39 14.25
N VAL A 116 12.52 6.23 12.94
CA VAL A 116 11.63 7.05 12.11
C VAL A 116 10.64 6.14 11.40
N ILE A 117 9.36 6.42 11.60
CA ILE A 117 8.24 5.60 11.09
C ILE A 117 7.38 6.47 10.17
N SER A 118 7.11 6.01 8.96
CA SER A 118 6.13 6.66 8.08
C SER A 118 4.81 5.90 8.11
N GLY A 119 3.78 6.51 8.72
CA GLY A 119 2.44 5.93 8.80
C GLY A 119 1.81 5.78 7.41
N SER A 120 1.96 6.78 6.54
CA SER A 120 1.46 6.75 5.16
C SER A 120 2.11 5.64 4.32
N TYR A 121 3.42 5.41 4.50
CA TYR A 121 4.12 4.32 3.81
C TYR A 121 3.62 2.94 4.28
N LEU A 122 3.50 2.73 5.59
CA LEU A 122 3.01 1.47 6.14
C LEU A 122 1.56 1.19 5.70
N LEU A 123 0.70 2.21 5.71
CA LEU A 123 -0.67 2.08 5.22
C LEU A 123 -0.71 1.74 3.72
N ALA A 124 0.06 2.46 2.89
CA ALA A 124 0.14 2.18 1.46
C ALA A 124 0.66 0.77 1.18
N GLN A 125 1.65 0.31 1.92
CA GLN A 125 2.18 -1.05 1.83
C GLN A 125 1.13 -2.10 2.21
N SER A 126 0.36 -1.86 3.28
CA SER A 126 -0.74 -2.73 3.70
C SER A 126 -1.84 -2.80 2.63
N ILE A 127 -2.26 -1.64 2.09
CA ILE A 127 -3.26 -1.59 1.01
C ILE A 127 -2.74 -2.32 -0.25
N GLN A 128 -1.48 -2.11 -0.62
CA GLN A 128 -0.88 -2.79 -1.76
C GLN A 128 -0.87 -4.30 -1.57
N SER A 129 -0.50 -4.79 -0.37
CA SER A 129 -0.48 -6.22 -0.06
C SER A 129 -1.88 -6.84 -0.08
N GLU A 130 -2.92 -6.13 0.32
CA GLU A 130 -4.30 -6.62 0.29
C GLU A 130 -4.95 -6.51 -1.11
N SER A 131 -4.53 -5.52 -1.92
CA SER A 131 -5.12 -5.27 -3.25
C SER A 131 -4.53 -6.11 -4.37
N SER A 132 -3.33 -6.67 -4.19
CA SER A 132 -2.70 -7.52 -5.20
C SER A 132 -3.25 -8.95 -5.12
N MET A 133 -3.54 -9.57 -6.30
CA MET A 133 -3.76 -11.03 -6.35
C MET A 133 -2.51 -11.82 -5.89
N GLU A 134 -1.40 -11.14 -5.68
CA GLU A 134 -0.19 -11.57 -4.99
C GLU A 134 -0.33 -11.52 -3.45
N SER A 135 -1.53 -11.20 -2.92
CA SER A 135 -1.87 -11.25 -1.48
C SER A 135 -1.64 -12.63 -0.84
N LEU A 136 -1.33 -13.62 -1.66
CA LEU A 136 -0.88 -14.94 -1.23
C LEU A 136 0.60 -14.98 -0.79
N ILE A 137 1.32 -13.86 -0.97
CA ILE A 137 2.72 -13.73 -0.56
C ILE A 137 2.89 -12.43 0.20
N LYS A 138 3.21 -12.56 1.49
CA LYS A 138 3.52 -11.43 2.37
C LYS A 138 5.00 -11.43 2.70
N THR A 139 5.61 -10.26 2.77
CA THR A 139 7.03 -10.14 3.13
C THR A 139 7.19 -9.22 4.32
N LEU A 140 7.87 -9.71 5.34
CA LEU A 140 8.29 -8.95 6.51
C LEU A 140 9.81 -8.83 6.51
N SER A 141 10.32 -7.61 6.49
CA SER A 141 11.75 -7.35 6.62
C SER A 141 12.12 -7.14 8.08
N LEU A 142 13.10 -7.87 8.56
CA LEU A 142 13.60 -7.82 9.92
C LEU A 142 15.02 -7.21 9.96
N ASP A 143 15.41 -6.72 11.12
CA ASP A 143 16.75 -6.20 11.41
C ASP A 143 17.28 -5.21 10.35
N ASN A 144 16.57 -4.08 10.17
CA ASN A 144 16.93 -3.04 9.20
C ASN A 144 17.14 -3.56 7.76
N ASN A 145 16.27 -4.44 7.31
CA ASN A 145 16.31 -5.08 5.99
C ASN A 145 17.47 -6.06 5.77
N LYS A 146 18.01 -6.67 6.81
CA LYS A 146 19.04 -7.71 6.65
C LYS A 146 18.45 -9.09 6.36
N VAL A 147 17.23 -9.35 6.81
CA VAL A 147 16.53 -10.63 6.65
C VAL A 147 15.10 -10.40 6.20
N ASN A 148 14.67 -11.13 5.19
CA ASN A 148 13.28 -11.17 4.77
C ASN A 148 12.63 -12.48 5.21
N VAL A 149 11.44 -12.38 5.81
CA VAL A 149 10.53 -13.49 6.05
C VAL A 149 9.40 -13.38 5.04
N ILE A 150 9.25 -14.40 4.22
CA ILE A 150 8.23 -14.48 3.18
C ILE A 150 7.17 -15.46 3.63
N GLU A 151 5.93 -15.03 3.70
CA GLU A 151 4.77 -15.88 3.91
C GLU A 151 4.12 -16.14 2.54
N ALA A 152 4.10 -17.40 2.10
CA ALA A 152 3.60 -17.77 0.78
C ALA A 152 2.61 -18.92 0.86
N VAL A 153 1.45 -18.78 0.24
CA VAL A 153 0.42 -19.82 0.14
C VAL A 153 0.73 -20.76 -1.02
N VAL A 154 0.78 -22.06 -0.75
CA VAL A 154 0.93 -23.08 -1.79
C VAL A 154 -0.36 -23.23 -2.57
N LEU A 155 -0.33 -22.89 -3.85
CA LEU A 155 -1.46 -23.10 -4.75
C LEU A 155 -1.33 -24.46 -5.46
N SER A 156 -2.47 -25.09 -5.76
CA SER A 156 -2.53 -26.38 -6.45
C SER A 156 -1.82 -26.38 -7.81
N ARG A 157 -1.76 -25.21 -8.48
CA ARG A 157 -1.08 -25.00 -9.76
C ARG A 157 0.44 -24.89 -9.66
N TYR A 158 0.99 -24.67 -8.46
CA TYR A 158 2.43 -24.52 -8.28
C TYR A 158 3.14 -25.86 -8.38
N LYS A 159 4.34 -25.86 -8.94
CA LYS A 159 5.17 -27.05 -9.13
C LYS A 159 5.46 -27.76 -7.81
N ILE A 160 5.69 -27.01 -6.73
CA ILE A 160 5.98 -27.53 -5.40
C ILE A 160 4.77 -28.20 -4.71
N ALA A 161 3.55 -28.00 -5.21
CA ALA A 161 2.35 -28.57 -4.61
C ALA A 161 2.27 -30.09 -4.82
N ASN A 162 1.98 -30.81 -3.72
CA ASN A 162 1.92 -32.28 -3.62
C ASN A 162 3.28 -32.97 -3.78
N GLN A 163 4.40 -32.27 -3.54
CA GLN A 163 5.74 -32.85 -3.49
C GLN A 163 6.25 -32.90 -2.05
N ARG A 164 7.09 -33.88 -1.72
CA ARG A 164 7.83 -33.90 -0.46
C ARG A 164 8.91 -32.83 -0.48
N ILE A 165 9.18 -32.19 0.67
CA ILE A 165 10.21 -31.14 0.76
C ILE A 165 11.58 -31.67 0.26
N MET A 166 11.93 -32.94 0.54
CA MET A 166 13.18 -33.54 0.08
C MET A 166 13.28 -33.72 -1.43
N ASP A 167 12.14 -33.80 -2.13
CA ASP A 167 12.07 -33.98 -3.58
C ASP A 167 12.04 -32.64 -4.34
N ILE A 168 11.96 -31.53 -3.60
CA ILE A 168 11.96 -30.17 -4.16
C ILE A 168 13.41 -29.67 -4.16
N ASP A 169 13.92 -29.27 -5.33
CA ASP A 169 15.21 -28.58 -5.43
C ASP A 169 15.08 -27.14 -4.89
N PHE A 170 14.93 -27.05 -3.55
CA PHE A 170 14.71 -25.79 -2.88
C PHE A 170 15.98 -24.95 -2.89
N PRO A 171 15.92 -23.65 -3.23
CA PRO A 171 17.10 -22.80 -3.36
C PRO A 171 17.94 -22.72 -2.08
N LYS A 172 19.25 -22.95 -2.18
CA LYS A 172 20.19 -22.93 -1.04
C LYS A 172 20.31 -21.57 -0.32
N TYR A 173 19.85 -20.48 -0.95
CA TYR A 173 19.84 -19.13 -0.38
C TYR A 173 18.55 -18.80 0.38
N ALA A 174 17.67 -19.77 0.57
CA ALA A 174 16.44 -19.64 1.34
C ALA A 174 16.14 -20.89 2.14
N SER A 175 15.40 -20.77 3.22
CA SER A 175 14.99 -21.89 4.06
C SER A 175 13.51 -21.78 4.44
N ILE A 176 12.79 -22.90 4.43
CA ILE A 176 11.45 -22.99 5.00
C ILE A 176 11.60 -23.07 6.52
N ALA A 177 11.18 -22.02 7.22
CA ALA A 177 11.25 -21.94 8.68
C ALA A 177 10.07 -22.63 9.38
N ALA A 178 8.88 -22.56 8.78
CA ALA A 178 7.66 -23.18 9.30
C ALA A 178 6.65 -23.39 8.17
N ILE A 179 5.72 -24.31 8.40
CA ILE A 179 4.56 -24.54 7.53
C ILE A 179 3.31 -24.40 8.39
N TYR A 180 2.38 -23.53 8.00
CA TYR A 180 1.12 -23.40 8.67
C TYR A 180 0.03 -24.12 7.87
N ARG A 181 -0.62 -25.11 8.51
CA ARG A 181 -1.66 -25.96 7.93
C ARG A 181 -2.79 -26.16 8.93
N ASN A 182 -4.02 -25.84 8.55
CA ASN A 182 -5.21 -26.06 9.38
C ASN A 182 -5.04 -25.55 10.83
N PHE A 183 -4.60 -24.30 10.98
CA PHE A 183 -4.35 -23.65 12.28
C PHE A 183 -3.26 -24.28 13.14
N GLN A 184 -2.42 -25.14 12.57
CA GLN A 184 -1.28 -25.76 13.24
C GLN A 184 0.03 -25.41 12.56
N ILE A 185 1.08 -25.24 13.36
CA ILE A 185 2.44 -25.04 12.88
C ILE A 185 3.11 -26.41 12.76
N LEU A 186 3.62 -26.71 11.58
CA LEU A 186 4.42 -27.90 11.30
C LEU A 186 5.89 -27.46 11.16
N ILE A 187 6.77 -28.14 11.87
CA ILE A 187 8.22 -27.96 11.70
C ILE A 187 8.66 -28.68 10.44
N PRO A 188 9.29 -27.98 9.48
CA PRO A 188 9.67 -28.57 8.20
C PRO A 188 10.65 -29.73 8.38
N ASN A 189 10.39 -30.82 7.69
CA ASN A 189 11.35 -31.90 7.49
C ASN A 189 11.18 -32.48 6.08
N GLY A 190 12.16 -33.23 5.60
CA GLY A 190 12.18 -33.74 4.22
C GLY A 190 11.00 -34.63 3.84
N GLN A 191 10.34 -35.27 4.79
CA GLN A 191 9.23 -36.22 4.54
C GLN A 191 7.86 -35.52 4.38
N ILE A 192 7.76 -34.25 4.79
CA ILE A 192 6.51 -33.52 4.69
C ILE A 192 6.18 -33.26 3.23
N VAL A 193 4.94 -33.62 2.84
CA VAL A 193 4.36 -33.27 1.55
C VAL A 193 3.69 -31.91 1.67
N LEU A 194 4.09 -30.97 0.81
CA LEU A 194 3.46 -29.64 0.72
C LEU A 194 2.10 -29.77 0.07
N LYS A 195 1.04 -29.38 0.79
CA LYS A 195 -0.34 -29.47 0.29
C LYS A 195 -0.82 -28.10 -0.20
N PRO A 196 -1.74 -28.06 -1.16
CA PRO A 196 -2.46 -26.82 -1.48
C PRO A 196 -3.11 -26.21 -0.22
N LYS A 197 -3.02 -24.88 -0.09
CA LYS A 197 -3.42 -24.05 1.07
C LYS A 197 -2.45 -24.10 2.25
N ASP A 198 -1.34 -24.85 2.20
CA ASP A 198 -0.27 -24.63 3.17
C ASP A 198 0.28 -23.23 3.03
N VAL A 199 0.62 -22.63 4.15
CA VAL A 199 1.31 -21.33 4.19
C VAL A 199 2.75 -21.59 4.60
N LEU A 200 3.68 -21.30 3.72
CA LEU A 200 5.12 -21.45 3.96
C LEU A 200 5.69 -20.16 4.54
N MET A 201 6.39 -20.26 5.65
CA MET A 201 7.24 -19.19 6.17
C MET A 201 8.66 -19.43 5.71
N ILE A 202 9.17 -18.57 4.84
CA ILE A 202 10.48 -18.74 4.20
C ILE A 202 11.39 -17.59 4.61
N VAL A 203 12.60 -17.92 5.04
CA VAL A 203 13.63 -16.95 5.41
C VAL A 203 14.65 -16.85 4.29
N THR A 204 14.98 -15.64 3.89
CA THR A 204 15.97 -15.36 2.84
C THR A 204 16.63 -13.99 3.02
N ALA A 205 17.79 -13.78 2.38
CA ALA A 205 18.38 -12.46 2.30
C ALA A 205 17.61 -11.55 1.32
N PRO A 206 17.59 -10.23 1.54
CA PRO A 206 16.82 -9.28 0.72
C PRO A 206 17.13 -9.32 -0.78
N GLU A 207 18.38 -9.51 -1.15
CA GLU A 207 18.84 -9.62 -2.54
C GLU A 207 18.23 -10.81 -3.28
N ASN A 208 17.87 -11.86 -2.57
CA ASN A 208 17.29 -13.08 -3.16
C ASN A 208 15.76 -13.08 -3.19
N HIS A 209 15.12 -12.01 -2.69
CA HIS A 209 13.67 -11.91 -2.59
C HIS A 209 12.95 -12.23 -3.91
N LYS A 210 13.33 -11.55 -5.00
CA LYS A 210 12.70 -11.77 -6.32
C LYS A 210 12.91 -13.19 -6.85
N ARG A 211 14.07 -13.76 -6.61
CA ARG A 211 14.41 -15.12 -7.08
C ARG A 211 13.58 -16.19 -6.40
N ILE A 212 13.38 -16.06 -5.07
CA ILE A 212 12.53 -17.01 -4.35
C ILE A 212 11.06 -16.86 -4.71
N LEU A 213 10.57 -15.63 -4.98
CA LEU A 213 9.21 -15.44 -5.47
C LEU A 213 8.97 -16.12 -6.81
N SER A 214 9.90 -15.97 -7.76
CA SER A 214 9.81 -16.63 -9.07
C SER A 214 9.81 -18.16 -8.93
N PHE A 215 10.66 -18.70 -8.06
CA PHE A 215 10.71 -20.15 -7.77
C PHE A 215 9.37 -20.65 -7.20
N LEU A 216 8.81 -19.96 -6.22
CA LEU A 216 7.54 -20.37 -5.60
C LEU A 216 6.35 -20.32 -6.57
N GLN A 217 6.39 -19.41 -7.54
CA GLN A 217 5.34 -19.20 -8.54
C GLN A 217 5.50 -20.07 -9.79
N GLU A 218 6.54 -20.92 -9.87
CA GLU A 218 6.68 -21.87 -10.96
C GLU A 218 5.43 -22.76 -11.09
N VAL A 219 4.82 -22.75 -12.27
CA VAL A 219 3.57 -23.46 -12.56
C VAL A 219 3.89 -24.82 -13.20
N LYS A 220 3.09 -25.84 -12.92
CA LYS A 220 3.18 -27.14 -13.56
C LYS A 220 3.08 -27.02 -15.07
N GLU A 221 3.86 -27.79 -15.83
CA GLU A 221 3.93 -27.74 -17.31
C GLU A 221 2.57 -27.88 -17.99
N GLU A 222 1.68 -28.74 -17.47
CA GLU A 222 0.32 -28.91 -17.99
C GLU A 222 -0.51 -27.61 -17.97
N VAL A 223 -0.37 -26.81 -16.91
CA VAL A 223 -1.06 -25.52 -16.75
C VAL A 223 -0.42 -24.45 -17.64
N GLN A 224 0.88 -24.58 -17.89
CA GLN A 224 1.62 -23.67 -18.77
C GLN A 224 1.23 -23.88 -20.23
N ASN A 225 1.11 -25.14 -20.65
CA ASN A 225 0.66 -25.51 -21.98
C ASN A 225 -0.81 -25.11 -22.23
N ALA A 226 -1.69 -25.29 -21.24
CA ALA A 226 -3.09 -24.81 -21.33
C ALA A 226 -3.18 -23.27 -21.45
N LYS A 227 -2.35 -22.53 -20.72
CA LYS A 227 -2.30 -21.04 -20.84
C LYS A 227 -1.80 -20.59 -22.21
N SER A 228 -0.81 -21.28 -22.78
CA SER A 228 -0.29 -20.99 -24.12
C SER A 228 -1.35 -21.24 -25.17
N ALA A 229 -2.05 -22.37 -25.11
CA ALA A 229 -3.14 -22.72 -26.03
C ALA A 229 -4.31 -21.71 -25.95
N VAL A 230 -4.70 -21.28 -24.75
CA VAL A 230 -5.73 -20.25 -24.57
C VAL A 230 -5.28 -18.90 -25.14
N LYS A 231 -4.01 -18.54 -24.96
CA LYS A 231 -3.46 -17.28 -25.50
C LYS A 231 -3.41 -17.29 -27.03
N GLU A 232 -3.03 -18.41 -27.63
CA GLU A 232 -3.05 -18.60 -29.08
C GLU A 232 -4.48 -18.53 -29.64
N ALA A 233 -5.43 -19.26 -29.04
CA ALA A 233 -6.83 -19.21 -29.42
C ALA A 233 -7.43 -17.78 -29.28
N THR A 234 -7.04 -17.04 -28.22
CA THR A 234 -7.49 -15.66 -28.02
C THR A 234 -6.92 -14.72 -29.10
N ASN A 235 -5.67 -14.93 -29.50
CA ASN A 235 -5.05 -14.15 -30.59
C ASN A 235 -5.68 -14.46 -31.96
N GLU A 236 -5.96 -15.74 -32.25
CA GLU A 236 -6.67 -16.12 -33.45
C GLU A 236 -8.08 -15.52 -33.56
N VAL A 237 -8.80 -15.48 -32.43
CA VAL A 237 -10.12 -14.82 -32.36
C VAL A 237 -9.99 -13.31 -32.59
N LYS A 238 -8.97 -12.65 -32.00
CA LYS A 238 -8.72 -11.23 -32.25
C LYS A 238 -8.38 -10.93 -33.72
N GLU A 239 -7.57 -11.75 -34.36
CA GLU A 239 -7.23 -11.60 -35.79
C GLU A 239 -8.46 -11.82 -36.70
N LYS A 240 -9.27 -12.84 -36.40
CA LYS A 240 -10.53 -13.07 -37.13
C LYS A 240 -11.52 -11.92 -36.96
N VAL A 241 -11.66 -11.36 -35.75
CA VAL A 241 -12.49 -10.17 -35.51
C VAL A 241 -11.95 -8.93 -36.23
N ALA A 242 -10.64 -8.71 -36.24
CA ALA A 242 -10.01 -7.61 -36.96
C ALA A 242 -10.22 -7.75 -38.47
N SER A 243 -10.12 -8.95 -39.04
CA SER A 243 -10.34 -9.21 -40.48
C SER A 243 -11.81 -9.05 -40.89
N VAL A 244 -12.77 -9.36 -40.00
CA VAL A 244 -14.21 -9.12 -40.24
C VAL A 244 -14.52 -7.61 -40.16
N GLY A 245 -13.89 -6.89 -39.21
CA GLY A 245 -14.02 -5.43 -39.08
C GLY A 245 -13.51 -4.68 -40.31
N THR A 246 -12.39 -5.09 -40.88
CA THR A 246 -11.83 -4.51 -42.14
C THR A 246 -12.70 -4.80 -43.36
N LYS A 247 -13.28 -5.99 -43.45
CA LYS A 247 -14.22 -6.34 -44.53
C LYS A 247 -15.55 -5.57 -44.44
N SER A 248 -16.06 -5.32 -43.22
CA SER A 248 -17.27 -4.51 -43.04
C SER A 248 -17.04 -3.02 -43.35
N VAL A 249 -15.89 -2.47 -42.95
CA VAL A 249 -15.52 -1.07 -43.30
C VAL A 249 -15.29 -0.89 -44.80
N ALA A 250 -14.70 -1.86 -45.48
CA ALA A 250 -14.55 -1.84 -46.92
C ALA A 250 -15.92 -1.92 -47.64
N ARG A 251 -16.85 -2.72 -47.13
CA ARG A 251 -18.23 -2.81 -47.66
C ARG A 251 -19.02 -1.52 -47.49
N VAL A 252 -18.89 -0.87 -46.32
CA VAL A 252 -19.53 0.44 -46.07
C VAL A 252 -18.92 1.54 -46.92
N LYS A 253 -17.61 1.54 -47.18
CA LYS A 253 -16.96 2.47 -48.12
C LYS A 253 -17.41 2.24 -49.57
N ALA A 254 -17.59 0.98 -49.98
CA ALA A 254 -18.08 0.66 -51.33
C ALA A 254 -19.55 1.08 -51.51
N VAL A 255 -20.41 0.90 -50.51
CA VAL A 255 -21.81 1.37 -50.55
C VAL A 255 -21.90 2.90 -50.58
N LYS A 256 -21.06 3.61 -49.81
CA LYS A 256 -20.97 5.08 -49.86
C LYS A 256 -20.40 5.61 -51.20
N ALA A 257 -19.54 4.88 -51.85
CA ALA A 257 -19.05 5.25 -53.19
C ALA A 257 -20.13 5.05 -54.27
N ALA A 258 -20.90 3.96 -54.16
CA ALA A 258 -22.01 3.68 -55.08
C ALA A 258 -23.19 4.67 -54.95
N SER A 259 -23.49 5.15 -53.73
CA SER A 259 -24.52 6.19 -53.51
C SER A 259 -24.10 7.58 -54.00
N LYS A 260 -22.78 7.85 -54.13
CA LYS A 260 -22.29 9.15 -54.67
C LYS A 260 -22.32 9.22 -56.18
N VAL A 261 -22.42 8.10 -56.91
CA VAL A 261 -22.52 8.04 -58.38
C VAL A 261 -23.97 8.14 -58.85
N ALA A 262 -24.97 8.00 -57.97
CA ALA A 262 -26.39 8.06 -58.29
C ALA A 262 -27.02 9.49 -58.20
N GLU A 263 -26.26 10.48 -57.77
CA GLU A 263 -26.69 11.89 -57.70
C GLU A 263 -25.90 12.73 -58.74
N SER A 264 -26.28 12.66 -59.99
CA SER A 264 -25.96 13.71 -60.97
C SER A 264 -27.25 14.47 -61.34
N PRO A 265 -27.23 15.79 -61.40
CA PRO A 265 -28.45 16.63 -61.48
C PRO A 265 -28.97 16.77 -62.88
N SER A 266 -30.29 16.62 -63.08
CA SER A 266 -31.01 17.09 -64.23
C SER A 266 -31.45 18.55 -64.05
N PRO A 267 -31.61 19.33 -65.15
CA PRO A 267 -31.62 20.78 -65.06
C PRO A 267 -32.99 21.40 -64.72
N THR A 268 -32.90 22.54 -64.11
CA THR A 268 -33.97 23.49 -63.71
C THR A 268 -35.01 23.82 -64.77
N PRO A 269 -36.21 24.30 -64.32
CA PRO A 269 -36.61 25.64 -64.81
C PRO A 269 -36.91 26.63 -63.72
N LYS A 270 -36.59 27.89 -64.02
CA LYS A 270 -36.87 29.11 -63.27
C LYS A 270 -38.37 29.38 -63.15
N LEU A 271 -38.83 29.85 -61.98
CA LEU A 271 -39.82 30.95 -61.90
C LEU A 271 -39.88 31.58 -60.49
N ALA A 272 -39.58 32.86 -60.47
CA ALA A 272 -40.26 34.03 -59.89
C ALA A 272 -40.54 34.15 -58.37
N LYS A 273 -39.89 35.13 -57.90
CA LYS A 273 -40.14 36.09 -56.80
C LYS A 273 -41.53 36.07 -56.14
N THR A 274 -41.56 36.04 -54.79
CA THR A 274 -42.34 37.09 -54.04
C THR A 274 -41.79 37.28 -52.62
N LYS A 275 -41.62 38.56 -52.28
CA LYS A 275 -41.28 39.10 -51.00
C LYS A 275 -42.47 39.06 -50.00
N LYS A 276 -42.17 38.85 -48.70
CA LYS A 276 -42.84 39.50 -47.55
C LYS A 276 -42.04 39.03 -46.30
N ARG A 277 -41.30 39.82 -45.63
CA ARG A 277 -41.41 40.86 -44.59
C ARG A 277 -42.49 40.51 -43.56
N VAL A 278 -42.05 40.43 -42.27
CA VAL A 278 -42.56 40.95 -41.01
C VAL A 278 -41.72 40.26 -39.90
N LYS A 279 -40.78 40.87 -39.24
CA LYS A 279 -40.81 41.80 -38.11
C LYS A 279 -41.22 41.17 -36.73
N ASN A 280 -40.24 41.26 -35.82
CA ASN A 280 -40.37 41.62 -34.35
C ASN A 280 -41.17 40.64 -33.47
N GLU A 281 -40.70 40.35 -32.33
CA GLU A 281 -40.48 41.07 -31.05
C GLU A 281 -39.84 40.12 -30.04
N GLN A 282 -38.71 40.45 -29.41
CA GLN A 282 -38.61 41.13 -28.13
C GLN A 282 -39.15 40.38 -26.91
N GLN A 283 -38.19 40.03 -26.07
CA GLN A 283 -38.04 40.50 -24.69
C GLN A 283 -38.63 39.66 -23.53
N LYS A 284 -37.72 39.50 -22.58
CA LYS A 284 -37.92 39.56 -21.11
C LYS A 284 -38.62 38.35 -20.47
N ASP A 285 -38.31 37.90 -19.33
CA ASP A 285 -37.67 38.42 -18.13
C ASP A 285 -37.31 37.24 -17.20
N ASN A 286 -36.26 37.45 -16.44
CA ASN A 286 -36.16 37.32 -14.97
C ASN A 286 -36.79 36.11 -14.25
N GLN A 287 -36.00 35.31 -13.67
CA GLN A 287 -35.64 35.36 -12.23
C GLN A 287 -34.53 34.33 -11.94
#